data_d29fa1f3e417fef99d748e49a7735f35
#
_entry.id   d29fa1f3e417fef99d748e49a7735f35
#
_cell.length_a   1.000
_cell.length_b   1.000
_cell.length_c   1.000
_cell.angle_alpha   90.00
_cell.angle_beta   90.00
_cell.angle_gamma   90.00
#
_symmetry.space_group_name_H-M   'P 1'
#
loop_
_entity.id
_entity.type
_entity.pdbx_description
1 polymer ?
#
loop_
_entity_poly.entity_id
_entity_poly.type
_entity_poly.pdbx_seq_one_letter_code
_entity_poly.pdbx_strand_id
1 'polypeptide(L)'
;MNQYYTSNDHFVLVPAIMLALFGCAILLLDTWIIPNPKQRKYLLLVFVLPGLALTGFSLWRQQSFLAESGVSEITAFQGSLTVDGFALFFNWIFLIAALIVSIVSYKYLDIEGEHHGEYYGLILLAQCGMFFLATGTDLITLFIGLELMALCFYIMVGFLRGERRSNEAAMKYLILGAFSSGFLAYGFSIMYGISGSTKLGDITAAVAARDPWDPVVFLMMATTSIGLLFKISAVPFHMWAPDAYEGAPTTITAYLSTASKAASFAFLLRIFLGPLASVRPAWEPLLIAVAIATMTIGNLAAITQSNIKRLLAYSSISHAGYMLLGLIAGNATGIKGISVYILVYTFMNLGAFLVVVALRRKGIIGEDVDDLSGLMHKSPGYAVLMLVFLLSLAGIPPTAGFLGKYYIFLSLIETGHYMLAVVATLYVAVAIYYYFRLVRSMFVGEATEKAPVTSSVGLRFALAASGIMTLLVGIYPEPFLQFAQRSLLK
;
A
#
# COMPACT_ATOMS: atom_id res chain seq x y z
N MET A 1 5.33 24.48 31.35
CA MET A 1 5.70 23.45 30.38
C MET A 1 4.65 22.34 30.26
N ASN A 2 3.87 22.06 31.31
CA ASN A 2 2.87 20.96 31.30
C ASN A 2 1.55 21.23 30.54
N GLN A 3 1.39 22.38 29.90
CA GLN A 3 0.16 22.75 29.18
C GLN A 3 0.12 22.23 27.73
N TYR A 4 1.30 21.91 27.18
CA TYR A 4 1.44 21.54 25.76
C TYR A 4 1.87 20.10 25.54
N TYR A 5 2.24 19.35 26.58
CA TYR A 5 2.76 17.99 26.49
C TYR A 5 2.17 17.09 27.57
N THR A 6 1.53 16.01 27.15
CA THR A 6 0.82 15.05 28.01
C THR A 6 1.45 13.67 27.96
N SER A 7 1.13 12.79 28.90
CA SER A 7 1.57 11.39 28.87
C SER A 7 1.06 10.65 27.61
N ASN A 8 -0.09 11.06 27.09
CA ASN A 8 -0.66 10.49 25.85
C ASN A 8 0.22 10.78 24.63
N ASP A 9 0.90 11.95 24.59
CA ASP A 9 1.75 12.33 23.46
C ASP A 9 2.90 11.35 23.27
N HIS A 10 3.55 10.94 24.37
CA HIS A 10 4.57 9.90 24.33
C HIS A 10 3.98 8.58 23.86
N PHE A 11 2.88 8.16 24.50
CA PHE A 11 2.28 6.85 24.24
C PHE A 11 1.87 6.67 22.78
N VAL A 12 1.28 7.70 22.19
CA VAL A 12 0.88 7.71 20.78
C VAL A 12 2.10 7.69 19.84
N LEU A 13 3.17 8.40 20.18
CA LEU A 13 4.32 8.57 19.29
C LEU A 13 5.34 7.42 19.36
N VAL A 14 5.30 6.55 20.38
CA VAL A 14 6.28 5.46 20.56
C VAL A 14 6.52 4.62 19.29
N PRO A 15 5.50 4.17 18.52
CA PRO A 15 5.74 3.40 17.31
C PRO A 15 6.61 4.16 16.29
N ALA A 16 6.33 5.45 16.05
CA ALA A 16 7.09 6.28 15.13
C ALA A 16 8.51 6.55 15.64
N ILE A 17 8.67 6.79 16.94
CA ILE A 17 10.00 6.99 17.57
C ILE A 17 10.86 5.74 17.37
N MET A 18 10.31 4.54 17.62
CA MET A 18 11.05 3.29 17.42
C MET A 18 11.51 3.14 15.96
N LEU A 19 10.60 3.34 15.01
CA LEU A 19 10.93 3.26 13.59
C LEU A 19 12.01 4.27 13.18
N ALA A 20 11.89 5.53 13.63
CA ALA A 20 12.85 6.56 13.31
C ALA A 20 14.22 6.31 13.97
N LEU A 21 14.25 5.91 15.24
CA LEU A 21 15.51 5.63 15.95
C LEU A 21 16.26 4.45 15.32
N PHE A 22 15.57 3.33 15.05
CA PHE A 22 16.22 2.18 14.42
C PHE A 22 16.60 2.48 12.97
N GLY A 23 15.78 3.21 12.21
CA GLY A 23 16.09 3.64 10.84
C GLY A 23 17.33 4.52 10.79
N CYS A 24 17.38 5.57 11.61
CA CYS A 24 18.54 6.47 11.70
C CYS A 24 19.79 5.75 12.25
N ALA A 25 19.63 4.87 13.24
CA ALA A 25 20.76 4.09 13.78
C ALA A 25 21.39 3.21 12.69
N ILE A 26 20.59 2.57 11.84
CA ILE A 26 21.11 1.77 10.73
C ILE A 26 21.91 2.64 9.76
N LEU A 27 21.40 3.81 9.38
CA LEU A 27 22.07 4.72 8.45
C LEU A 27 23.42 5.19 9.01
N LEU A 28 23.47 5.53 10.30
CA LEU A 28 24.71 5.96 10.96
C LEU A 28 25.73 4.80 11.10
N LEU A 29 25.25 3.61 11.51
CA LEU A 29 26.11 2.46 11.70
C LEU A 29 26.69 1.92 10.39
N ASP A 30 25.88 1.90 9.33
CA ASP A 30 26.33 1.44 8.01
C ASP A 30 27.43 2.32 7.44
N THR A 31 27.33 3.65 7.65
CA THR A 31 28.29 4.63 7.12
C THR A 31 29.57 4.69 7.93
N TRP A 32 29.49 4.60 9.27
CA TRP A 32 30.60 4.97 10.16
C TRP A 32 31.24 3.77 10.87
N ILE A 33 30.53 2.69 11.14
CA ILE A 33 30.98 1.64 12.07
C ILE A 33 31.19 0.31 11.35
N ILE A 34 30.49 0.02 10.24
CA ILE A 34 30.55 -1.27 9.57
C ILE A 34 31.17 -1.14 8.17
N PRO A 35 32.50 -1.04 8.08
CA PRO A 35 33.18 -0.90 6.79
C PRO A 35 33.12 -2.19 5.94
N ASN A 36 32.88 -3.35 6.57
CA ASN A 36 32.90 -4.64 5.88
C ASN A 36 31.52 -4.99 5.31
N PRO A 37 31.34 -5.06 3.97
CA PRO A 37 30.06 -5.40 3.34
C PRO A 37 29.46 -6.71 3.83
N LYS A 38 30.28 -7.69 4.19
CA LYS A 38 29.81 -8.99 4.72
C LYS A 38 29.12 -8.88 6.08
N GLN A 39 29.38 -7.85 6.86
CA GLN A 39 28.78 -7.62 8.17
C GLN A 39 27.46 -6.85 8.06
N ARG A 40 27.25 -6.07 7.00
CA ARG A 40 26.04 -5.28 6.78
C ARG A 40 24.76 -6.11 6.74
N LYS A 41 24.87 -7.37 6.28
CA LYS A 41 23.73 -8.30 6.29
C LYS A 41 23.16 -8.57 7.69
N TYR A 42 23.97 -8.43 8.75
CA TYR A 42 23.51 -8.64 10.13
C TYR A 42 22.66 -7.49 10.65
N LEU A 43 22.66 -6.31 9.99
CA LEU A 43 21.79 -5.18 10.35
C LEU A 43 20.31 -5.56 10.34
N LEU A 44 19.89 -6.47 9.44
CA LEU A 44 18.54 -7.02 9.45
C LEU A 44 18.20 -7.65 10.82
N LEU A 45 19.06 -8.55 11.31
CA LEU A 45 18.79 -9.31 12.54
C LEU A 45 18.92 -8.46 13.81
N VAL A 46 19.85 -7.50 13.81
CA VAL A 46 20.20 -6.74 15.03
C VAL A 46 19.37 -5.48 15.19
N PHE A 47 18.93 -4.87 14.09
CA PHE A 47 18.22 -3.59 14.14
C PHE A 47 16.83 -3.64 13.52
N VAL A 48 16.66 -4.20 12.32
CA VAL A 48 15.38 -4.14 11.62
C VAL A 48 14.33 -5.00 12.32
N LEU A 49 14.64 -6.26 12.58
CA LEU A 49 13.68 -7.16 13.25
C LEU A 49 13.34 -6.71 14.67
N PRO A 50 14.32 -6.32 15.54
CA PRO A 50 13.98 -5.73 16.83
C PRO A 50 13.20 -4.43 16.74
N GLY A 51 13.54 -3.54 15.79
CA GLY A 51 12.79 -2.28 15.57
C GLY A 51 11.34 -2.53 15.19
N LEU A 52 11.08 -3.45 14.26
CA LEU A 52 9.71 -3.85 13.89
C LEU A 52 8.99 -4.58 15.03
N ALA A 53 9.69 -5.42 15.80
CA ALA A 53 9.10 -6.12 16.94
C ALA A 53 8.69 -5.14 18.06
N LEU A 54 9.54 -4.16 18.40
CA LEU A 54 9.22 -3.12 19.39
C LEU A 54 8.08 -2.21 18.91
N THR A 55 8.06 -1.89 17.61
CA THR A 55 6.94 -1.17 17.00
C THR A 55 5.65 -1.99 17.12
N GLY A 56 5.66 -3.27 16.81
CA GLY A 56 4.53 -4.18 16.97
C GLY A 56 4.07 -4.29 18.43
N PHE A 57 5.00 -4.38 19.37
CA PHE A 57 4.67 -4.37 20.80
C PHE A 57 4.00 -3.06 21.22
N SER A 58 4.46 -1.91 20.73
CA SER A 58 3.85 -0.61 21.05
C SER A 58 2.45 -0.48 20.45
N LEU A 59 2.23 -0.95 19.21
CA LEU A 59 0.88 -1.00 18.62
C LEU A 59 -0.07 -1.93 19.38
N TRP A 60 0.43 -3.09 19.82
CA TRP A 60 -0.34 -4.00 20.67
C TRP A 60 -0.72 -3.36 22.01
N ARG A 61 0.20 -2.62 22.65
CA ARG A 61 -0.06 -1.87 23.88
C ARG A 61 -1.12 -0.78 23.67
N GLN A 62 -1.09 -0.05 22.56
CA GLN A 62 -2.11 0.92 22.20
C GLN A 62 -3.48 0.26 22.00
N GLN A 63 -3.51 -0.86 21.31
CA GLN A 63 -4.74 -1.64 21.09
C GLN A 63 -5.32 -2.18 22.38
N SER A 64 -4.47 -2.73 23.27
CA SER A 64 -4.89 -3.24 24.59
C SER A 64 -5.45 -2.12 25.46
N PHE A 65 -4.79 -0.94 25.47
CA PHE A 65 -5.26 0.21 26.24
C PHE A 65 -6.64 0.70 25.79
N LEU A 66 -6.90 0.80 24.48
CA LEU A 66 -8.23 1.14 23.96
C LEU A 66 -9.29 0.11 24.37
N ALA A 67 -8.93 -1.18 24.35
CA ALA A 67 -9.85 -2.25 24.74
C ALA A 67 -10.17 -2.25 26.24
N GLU A 68 -9.16 -2.00 27.10
CA GLU A 68 -9.30 -2.00 28.56
C GLU A 68 -9.97 -0.74 29.09
N SER A 69 -9.64 0.44 28.53
CA SER A 69 -10.19 1.72 28.95
C SER A 69 -11.60 2.00 28.44
N GLY A 70 -12.05 1.26 27.42
CA GLY A 70 -13.34 1.51 26.74
C GLY A 70 -13.39 2.81 25.94
N VAL A 71 -12.25 3.51 25.79
CA VAL A 71 -12.13 4.74 25.00
C VAL A 71 -12.01 4.37 23.51
N SER A 72 -12.71 5.11 22.65
CA SER A 72 -12.71 4.84 21.20
C SER A 72 -11.44 5.32 20.50
N GLU A 73 -10.77 6.32 21.05
CA GLU A 73 -9.59 6.97 20.47
C GLU A 73 -8.69 7.60 21.54
N ILE A 74 -7.41 7.76 21.22
CA ILE A 74 -6.44 8.48 22.04
C ILE A 74 -5.90 9.62 21.19
N THR A 75 -6.16 10.85 21.61
CA THR A 75 -5.64 12.05 20.95
C THR A 75 -4.33 12.54 21.59
N ALA A 76 -3.43 13.03 20.78
CA ALA A 76 -2.14 13.54 21.19
C ALA A 76 -1.78 14.83 20.44
N PHE A 77 -0.82 15.60 20.96
CA PHE A 77 -0.35 16.85 20.37
C PHE A 77 -1.49 17.80 20.02
N GLN A 78 -2.36 18.05 21.01
CA GLN A 78 -3.53 18.93 20.85
C GLN A 78 -4.47 18.49 19.71
N GLY A 79 -4.57 17.19 19.44
CA GLY A 79 -5.43 16.63 18.39
C GLY A 79 -4.79 16.62 16.98
N SER A 80 -3.45 16.73 16.87
CA SER A 80 -2.77 16.54 15.58
C SER A 80 -2.53 15.08 15.24
N LEU A 81 -2.56 14.19 16.25
CA LEU A 81 -2.47 12.75 16.10
C LEU A 81 -3.62 12.09 16.84
N THR A 82 -4.21 11.06 16.23
CA THR A 82 -5.27 10.25 16.82
C THR A 82 -5.00 8.77 16.56
N VAL A 83 -4.90 7.98 17.62
CA VAL A 83 -4.88 6.51 17.56
C VAL A 83 -6.28 6.02 17.83
N ASP A 84 -6.92 5.55 16.80
CA ASP A 84 -8.23 4.93 16.77
C ASP A 84 -8.15 3.51 16.16
N GLY A 85 -9.25 2.82 16.06
CA GLY A 85 -9.32 1.51 15.42
C GLY A 85 -8.86 1.53 13.96
N PHE A 86 -9.10 2.65 13.25
CA PHE A 86 -8.66 2.88 11.89
C PHE A 86 -7.13 2.96 11.80
N ALA A 87 -6.50 3.80 12.60
CA ALA A 87 -5.05 3.96 12.63
C ALA A 87 -4.33 2.64 12.98
N LEU A 88 -4.83 1.92 13.99
CA LEU A 88 -4.28 0.63 14.39
C LEU A 88 -4.39 -0.42 13.28
N PHE A 89 -5.54 -0.50 12.62
CA PHE A 89 -5.75 -1.44 11.50
C PHE A 89 -4.71 -1.24 10.40
N PHE A 90 -4.53 -0.01 9.94
CA PHE A 90 -3.59 0.30 8.87
C PHE A 90 -2.12 0.13 9.32
N ASN A 91 -1.78 0.52 10.53
CA ASN A 91 -0.41 0.36 11.06
C ASN A 91 -0.01 -1.12 11.19
N TRP A 92 -0.92 -2.03 11.54
CA TRP A 92 -0.64 -3.46 11.52
C TRP A 92 -0.37 -3.99 10.11
N ILE A 93 -1.12 -3.52 9.11
CA ILE A 93 -0.90 -3.89 7.70
C ILE A 93 0.49 -3.43 7.24
N PHE A 94 0.86 -2.18 7.54
CA PHE A 94 2.18 -1.63 7.17
C PHE A 94 3.30 -2.43 7.83
N LEU A 95 3.16 -2.76 9.11
CA LEU A 95 4.15 -3.52 9.87
C LEU A 95 4.36 -4.92 9.29
N ILE A 96 3.29 -5.63 8.97
CA ILE A 96 3.35 -6.97 8.37
C ILE A 96 4.03 -6.91 7.00
N ALA A 97 3.69 -5.94 6.18
CA ALA A 97 4.31 -5.76 4.88
C ALA A 97 5.81 -5.44 4.99
N ALA A 98 6.20 -4.52 5.89
CA ALA A 98 7.60 -4.19 6.15
C ALA A 98 8.40 -5.39 6.65
N LEU A 99 7.81 -6.21 7.54
CA LEU A 99 8.44 -7.42 8.06
C LEU A 99 8.69 -8.44 6.95
N ILE A 100 7.67 -8.76 6.15
CA ILE A 100 7.77 -9.72 5.05
C ILE A 100 8.83 -9.26 4.05
N VAL A 101 8.77 -8.00 3.62
CA VAL A 101 9.71 -7.44 2.64
C VAL A 101 11.13 -7.43 3.19
N SER A 102 11.34 -7.03 4.43
CA SER A 102 12.68 -7.00 5.04
C SER A 102 13.33 -8.38 5.10
N ILE A 103 12.58 -9.42 5.48
CA ILE A 103 13.07 -10.81 5.54
C ILE A 103 13.44 -11.32 4.14
N VAL A 104 12.62 -11.04 3.13
CA VAL A 104 12.86 -11.52 1.77
C VAL A 104 14.00 -10.76 1.10
N SER A 105 14.14 -9.47 1.39
CA SER A 105 15.20 -8.62 0.83
C SER A 105 16.60 -9.08 1.20
N TYR A 106 16.77 -9.80 2.31
CA TYR A 106 18.05 -10.35 2.69
C TYR A 106 18.70 -11.21 1.58
N LYS A 107 17.91 -12.15 1.02
CA LYS A 107 18.42 -13.03 -0.04
C LYS A 107 18.44 -12.34 -1.39
N TYR A 108 17.49 -11.44 -1.65
CA TYR A 108 17.45 -10.66 -2.88
C TYR A 108 18.70 -9.80 -3.03
N LEU A 109 19.05 -9.03 -2.01
CA LEU A 109 20.26 -8.18 -1.99
C LEU A 109 21.55 -8.98 -2.08
N ASP A 110 21.57 -10.21 -1.55
CA ASP A 110 22.71 -11.14 -1.67
C ASP A 110 22.94 -11.57 -3.13
N ILE A 111 21.86 -11.75 -3.91
CA ILE A 111 21.92 -12.07 -5.34
C ILE A 111 22.39 -10.87 -6.16
N GLU A 112 21.90 -9.66 -5.85
CA GLU A 112 22.27 -8.42 -6.51
C GLU A 112 23.69 -7.95 -6.14
N GLY A 113 24.22 -8.38 -5.00
CA GLY A 113 25.50 -7.90 -4.47
C GLY A 113 25.43 -6.52 -3.83
N GLU A 114 24.23 -6.03 -3.53
CA GLU A 114 23.94 -4.66 -3.08
C GLU A 114 23.48 -4.61 -1.62
N HIS A 115 24.23 -5.29 -0.72
CA HIS A 115 23.97 -5.20 0.71
C HIS A 115 24.42 -3.86 1.30
N HIS A 116 23.49 -2.90 1.35
CA HIS A 116 23.65 -1.61 1.99
C HIS A 116 22.62 -1.46 3.11
N GLY A 117 23.05 -0.94 4.27
CA GLY A 117 22.16 -0.68 5.40
C GLY A 117 21.11 0.37 5.09
N GLU A 118 21.42 1.31 4.19
CA GLU A 118 20.50 2.33 3.68
C GLU A 118 19.16 1.71 3.22
N TYR A 119 19.19 0.55 2.59
CA TYR A 119 17.99 -0.16 2.14
C TYR A 119 17.01 -0.43 3.29
N TYR A 120 17.51 -0.95 4.39
CA TYR A 120 16.69 -1.28 5.55
C TYR A 120 16.29 -0.05 6.36
N GLY A 121 17.20 0.92 6.47
CA GLY A 121 16.91 2.21 7.11
C GLY A 121 15.75 2.93 6.43
N LEU A 122 15.74 2.94 5.09
CA LEU A 122 14.66 3.54 4.29
C LEU A 122 13.33 2.81 4.43
N ILE A 123 13.32 1.46 4.59
CA ILE A 123 12.08 0.72 4.88
C ILE A 123 11.47 1.19 6.20
N LEU A 124 12.27 1.32 7.27
CA LEU A 124 11.78 1.77 8.57
C LEU A 124 11.31 3.23 8.56
N LEU A 125 12.03 4.11 7.86
CA LEU A 125 11.63 5.51 7.72
C LEU A 125 10.36 5.66 6.85
N ALA A 126 10.21 4.87 5.79
CA ALA A 126 8.96 4.82 5.03
C ALA A 126 7.78 4.35 5.90
N GLN A 127 7.99 3.34 6.74
CA GLN A 127 7.02 2.88 7.73
C GLN A 127 6.65 3.99 8.73
N CYS A 128 7.63 4.77 9.18
CA CYS A 128 7.39 5.93 10.04
C CYS A 128 6.50 6.97 9.34
N GLY A 129 6.74 7.28 8.07
CA GLY A 129 5.87 8.14 7.27
C GLY A 129 4.45 7.60 7.15
N MET A 130 4.29 6.30 6.90
CA MET A 130 2.98 5.64 6.82
C MET A 130 2.23 5.68 8.16
N PHE A 131 2.94 5.56 9.29
CA PHE A 131 2.34 5.73 10.61
C PHE A 131 1.62 7.07 10.73
N PHE A 132 2.27 8.17 10.34
CA PHE A 132 1.66 9.49 10.37
C PHE A 132 0.49 9.66 9.40
N LEU A 133 0.47 8.96 8.27
CA LEU A 133 -0.68 8.96 7.36
C LEU A 133 -1.92 8.26 7.93
N ALA A 134 -1.74 7.25 8.75
CA ALA A 134 -2.85 6.56 9.40
C ALA A 134 -3.35 7.30 10.67
N THR A 135 -2.43 7.91 11.45
CA THR A 135 -2.74 8.54 12.73
C THR A 135 -2.95 10.05 12.65
N GLY A 136 -2.50 10.71 11.57
CA GLY A 136 -2.57 12.15 11.41
C GLY A 136 -4.01 12.68 11.28
N THR A 137 -4.31 13.73 12.05
CA THR A 137 -5.57 14.49 12.03
C THR A 137 -5.33 15.98 11.83
N ASP A 138 -4.13 16.33 11.34
CA ASP A 138 -3.67 17.67 11.02
C ASP A 138 -3.01 17.66 9.63
N LEU A 139 -3.27 18.68 8.80
CA LEU A 139 -2.76 18.75 7.42
C LEU A 139 -1.23 18.71 7.33
N ILE A 140 -0.54 19.37 8.27
CA ILE A 140 0.94 19.44 8.28
C ILE A 140 1.49 18.04 8.61
N THR A 141 0.92 17.38 9.61
CA THR A 141 1.32 16.02 10.00
C THR A 141 1.13 15.03 8.85
N LEU A 142 -0.02 15.09 8.17
CA LEU A 142 -0.32 14.25 7.02
C LEU A 142 0.62 14.53 5.85
N PHE A 143 0.92 15.81 5.56
CA PHE A 143 1.82 16.19 4.49
C PHE A 143 3.26 15.72 4.75
N ILE A 144 3.79 15.95 5.97
CA ILE A 144 5.13 15.49 6.35
C ILE A 144 5.22 13.97 6.31
N GLY A 145 4.21 13.24 6.84
CA GLY A 145 4.15 11.79 6.77
C GLY A 145 4.16 11.27 5.33
N LEU A 146 3.41 11.93 4.44
CA LEU A 146 3.37 11.61 3.03
C LEU A 146 4.73 11.80 2.34
N GLU A 147 5.38 12.94 2.58
CA GLU A 147 6.66 13.25 1.96
C GLU A 147 7.79 12.36 2.50
N LEU A 148 7.80 12.06 3.80
CA LEU A 148 8.75 11.11 4.38
C LEU A 148 8.63 9.73 3.72
N MET A 149 7.40 9.21 3.60
CA MET A 149 7.15 7.95 2.90
C MET A 149 7.60 8.04 1.43
N ALA A 150 7.21 9.10 0.73
CA ALA A 150 7.46 9.26 -0.70
C ALA A 150 8.97 9.37 -1.02
N LEU A 151 9.71 10.20 -0.27
CA LEU A 151 11.16 10.34 -0.45
C LEU A 151 11.90 9.02 -0.24
N CYS A 152 11.52 8.25 0.78
CA CYS A 152 12.09 6.91 0.99
C CYS A 152 11.83 6.01 -0.24
N PHE A 153 10.61 6.00 -0.78
CA PHE A 153 10.31 5.19 -1.96
C PHE A 153 10.99 5.70 -3.23
N TYR A 154 11.16 7.00 -3.43
CA TYR A 154 11.90 7.52 -4.58
C TYR A 154 13.35 7.00 -4.59
N ILE A 155 14.02 7.00 -3.43
CA ILE A 155 15.37 6.46 -3.28
C ILE A 155 15.39 4.94 -3.46
N MET A 156 14.45 4.23 -2.84
CA MET A 156 14.38 2.77 -2.91
C MET A 156 14.06 2.25 -4.31
N VAL A 157 13.28 2.96 -5.12
CA VAL A 157 13.03 2.62 -6.53
C VAL A 157 14.31 2.68 -7.36
N GLY A 158 15.17 3.67 -7.10
CA GLY A 158 16.48 3.82 -7.75
C GLY A 158 17.64 3.12 -7.03
N PHE A 159 17.36 2.13 -6.19
CA PHE A 159 18.37 1.53 -5.31
C PHE A 159 19.48 0.79 -6.07
N LEU A 160 19.14 0.11 -7.19
CA LEU A 160 20.10 -0.55 -8.04
C LEU A 160 20.77 0.47 -8.97
N ARG A 161 21.74 1.21 -8.44
CA ARG A 161 22.39 2.36 -9.10
C ARG A 161 23.08 1.99 -10.43
N GLY A 162 23.54 0.74 -10.55
CA GLY A 162 24.15 0.21 -11.79
C GLY A 162 23.14 -0.05 -12.90
N GLU A 163 21.85 -0.12 -12.61
CA GLU A 163 20.80 -0.42 -13.58
C GLU A 163 20.15 0.86 -14.13
N ARG A 164 20.28 1.10 -15.43
CA ARG A 164 19.68 2.29 -16.10
C ARG A 164 18.16 2.33 -15.89
N ARG A 165 17.48 1.17 -15.94
CA ARG A 165 16.02 1.08 -15.76
C ARG A 165 15.60 1.55 -14.36
N SER A 166 16.36 1.21 -13.32
CA SER A 166 16.10 1.62 -11.94
C SER A 166 16.24 3.14 -11.77
N ASN A 167 17.31 3.73 -12.32
CA ASN A 167 17.55 5.16 -12.26
C ASN A 167 16.49 5.96 -13.02
N GLU A 168 16.10 5.51 -14.23
CA GLU A 168 15.04 6.14 -15.03
C GLU A 168 13.69 6.09 -14.31
N ALA A 169 13.34 4.94 -13.73
CA ALA A 169 12.12 4.75 -12.95
C ALA A 169 12.06 5.68 -11.73
N ALA A 170 13.17 5.80 -11.00
CA ALA A 170 13.28 6.70 -9.85
C ALA A 170 13.10 8.17 -10.24
N MET A 171 13.74 8.61 -11.33
CA MET A 171 13.61 9.99 -11.83
C MET A 171 12.17 10.30 -12.26
N LYS A 172 11.53 9.41 -13.02
CA LYS A 172 10.12 9.59 -13.41
C LYS A 172 9.20 9.66 -12.18
N TYR A 173 9.41 8.76 -11.21
CA TYR A 173 8.61 8.72 -10.01
C TYR A 173 8.80 9.97 -9.15
N LEU A 174 10.05 10.44 -8.99
CA LEU A 174 10.37 11.67 -8.24
C LEU A 174 9.73 12.90 -8.90
N ILE A 175 9.92 13.10 -10.20
CA ILE A 175 9.43 14.30 -10.89
C ILE A 175 7.90 14.35 -10.84
N LEU A 176 7.22 13.27 -11.25
CA LEU A 176 5.76 13.23 -11.23
C LEU A 176 5.21 13.30 -9.80
N GLY A 177 5.91 12.70 -8.83
CA GLY A 177 5.55 12.75 -7.43
C GLY A 177 5.65 14.17 -6.85
N ALA A 178 6.73 14.89 -7.14
CA ALA A 178 6.92 16.28 -6.69
C ALA A 178 5.81 17.21 -7.25
N PHE A 179 5.45 17.06 -8.52
CA PHE A 179 4.31 17.79 -9.09
C PHE A 179 3.01 17.49 -8.36
N SER A 180 2.73 16.22 -8.10
CA SER A 180 1.53 15.78 -7.37
C SER A 180 1.48 16.36 -5.96
N SER A 181 2.62 16.36 -5.23
CA SER A 181 2.75 16.95 -3.89
C SER A 181 2.54 18.46 -3.91
N GLY A 182 2.97 19.14 -4.97
CA GLY A 182 2.71 20.58 -5.17
C GLY A 182 1.21 20.90 -5.27
N PHE A 183 0.44 20.10 -6.03
CA PHE A 183 -1.01 20.24 -6.10
C PHE A 183 -1.68 19.97 -4.75
N LEU A 184 -1.22 18.94 -4.03
CA LEU A 184 -1.75 18.62 -2.70
C LEU A 184 -1.50 19.76 -1.71
N ALA A 185 -0.25 20.30 -1.66
CA ALA A 185 0.09 21.42 -0.81
C ALA A 185 -0.74 22.66 -1.12
N TYR A 186 -1.01 22.92 -2.40
CA TYR A 186 -1.88 24.00 -2.81
C TYR A 186 -3.33 23.78 -2.34
N GLY A 187 -3.86 22.56 -2.48
CA GLY A 187 -5.18 22.21 -1.94
C GLY A 187 -5.25 22.40 -0.42
N PHE A 188 -4.23 21.99 0.31
CA PHE A 188 -4.12 22.20 1.75
C PHE A 188 -4.04 23.67 2.15
N SER A 189 -3.33 24.49 1.35
CA SER A 189 -3.28 25.94 1.59
C SER A 189 -4.66 26.59 1.44
N ILE A 190 -5.47 26.12 0.49
CA ILE A 190 -6.87 26.59 0.34
C ILE A 190 -7.73 26.11 1.52
N MET A 191 -7.58 24.85 1.98
CA MET A 191 -8.26 24.37 3.19
C MET A 191 -7.97 25.25 4.40
N TYR A 192 -6.69 25.57 4.60
CA TYR A 192 -6.26 26.49 5.65
C TYR A 192 -6.85 27.90 5.44
N GLY A 193 -6.84 28.43 4.22
CA GLY A 193 -7.41 29.73 3.91
C GLY A 193 -8.92 29.82 4.18
N ILE A 194 -9.66 28.71 4.03
CA ILE A 194 -11.09 28.63 4.32
C ILE A 194 -11.37 28.54 5.83
N SER A 195 -10.56 27.76 6.56
CA SER A 195 -10.83 27.40 7.96
C SER A 195 -10.05 28.19 8.99
N GLY A 196 -8.89 28.75 8.61
CA GLY A 196 -7.91 29.34 9.54
C GLY A 196 -7.22 28.31 10.44
N SER A 197 -7.38 26.99 10.19
CA SER A 197 -6.86 25.89 10.99
C SER A 197 -6.24 24.81 10.10
N THR A 198 -5.28 24.06 10.64
CA THR A 198 -4.71 22.86 9.99
C THR A 198 -5.38 21.56 10.46
N LYS A 199 -6.22 21.62 11.50
CA LYS A 199 -6.93 20.47 12.06
C LYS A 199 -8.09 20.02 11.16
N LEU A 200 -8.16 18.73 10.88
CA LEU A 200 -9.19 18.18 9.99
C LEU A 200 -10.61 18.47 10.47
N GLY A 201 -10.86 18.43 11.79
CA GLY A 201 -12.17 18.73 12.38
C GLY A 201 -12.64 20.17 12.11
N ASP A 202 -11.77 21.14 12.31
CA ASP A 202 -12.06 22.57 12.07
C ASP A 202 -12.30 22.82 10.58
N ILE A 203 -11.50 22.19 9.71
CA ILE A 203 -11.63 22.27 8.26
C ILE A 203 -12.96 21.65 7.83
N THR A 204 -13.32 20.50 8.38
CA THR A 204 -14.60 19.82 8.08
C THR A 204 -15.78 20.74 8.39
N ALA A 205 -15.76 21.41 9.57
CA ALA A 205 -16.81 22.36 9.94
C ALA A 205 -16.85 23.58 9.02
N ALA A 206 -15.70 24.13 8.68
CA ALA A 206 -15.60 25.32 7.81
C ALA A 206 -16.06 25.02 6.37
N VAL A 207 -15.69 23.87 5.82
CA VAL A 207 -16.10 23.43 4.47
C VAL A 207 -17.60 23.12 4.44
N ALA A 208 -18.14 22.49 5.49
CA ALA A 208 -19.57 22.16 5.58
C ALA A 208 -20.47 23.42 5.63
N ALA A 209 -19.93 24.56 6.04
CA ALA A 209 -20.66 25.83 6.03
C ALA A 209 -20.72 26.52 4.65
N ARG A 210 -20.08 25.95 3.62
CA ARG A 210 -20.00 26.50 2.26
C ARG A 210 -20.85 25.71 1.28
N ASP A 211 -21.21 26.36 0.17
CA ASP A 211 -21.84 25.67 -0.96
C ASP A 211 -20.85 24.68 -1.58
N PRO A 212 -21.24 23.41 -1.82
CA PRO A 212 -20.41 22.43 -2.53
C PRO A 212 -19.95 22.88 -3.93
N TRP A 213 -20.65 23.81 -4.54
CA TRP A 213 -20.37 24.36 -5.87
C TRP A 213 -19.64 25.71 -5.85
N ASP A 214 -19.26 26.20 -4.65
CA ASP A 214 -18.36 27.36 -4.51
C ASP A 214 -17.06 27.11 -5.31
N PRO A 215 -16.65 28.02 -6.22
CA PRO A 215 -15.44 27.85 -7.03
C PRO A 215 -14.17 27.62 -6.21
N VAL A 216 -14.06 28.22 -5.01
CA VAL A 216 -12.93 28.04 -4.11
C VAL A 216 -12.91 26.62 -3.52
N VAL A 217 -14.09 26.12 -3.12
CA VAL A 217 -14.25 24.75 -2.62
C VAL A 217 -13.96 23.74 -3.73
N PHE A 218 -14.43 24.00 -4.95
CA PHE A 218 -14.16 23.16 -6.10
C PHE A 218 -12.66 23.13 -6.43
N LEU A 219 -11.97 24.25 -6.42
CA LEU A 219 -10.52 24.33 -6.65
C LEU A 219 -9.75 23.59 -5.56
N MET A 220 -10.11 23.76 -4.28
CA MET A 220 -9.57 23.02 -3.14
C MET A 220 -9.71 21.50 -3.33
N MET A 221 -10.93 21.06 -3.64
CA MET A 221 -11.24 19.64 -3.87
C MET A 221 -10.47 19.08 -5.07
N ALA A 222 -10.41 19.78 -6.19
CA ALA A 222 -9.72 19.32 -7.39
C ALA A 222 -8.22 19.16 -7.15
N THR A 223 -7.57 20.18 -6.59
CA THR A 223 -6.11 20.16 -6.34
C THR A 223 -5.71 19.12 -5.30
N THR A 224 -6.50 18.96 -4.22
CA THR A 224 -6.29 17.92 -3.22
C THR A 224 -6.47 16.53 -3.85
N SER A 225 -7.52 16.35 -4.67
CA SER A 225 -7.80 15.08 -5.34
C SER A 225 -6.67 14.66 -6.29
N ILE A 226 -6.06 15.57 -7.05
CA ILE A 226 -4.92 15.28 -7.93
C ILE A 226 -3.80 14.60 -7.14
N GLY A 227 -3.42 15.17 -5.98
CA GLY A 227 -2.38 14.61 -5.13
C GLY A 227 -2.72 13.23 -4.59
N LEU A 228 -3.92 13.03 -4.10
CA LEU A 228 -4.36 11.77 -3.53
C LEU A 228 -4.54 10.66 -4.59
N LEU A 229 -5.13 10.99 -5.73
CA LEU A 229 -5.33 10.07 -6.85
C LEU A 229 -4.00 9.62 -7.48
N PHE A 230 -2.99 10.51 -7.53
CA PHE A 230 -1.64 10.13 -7.94
C PHE A 230 -1.06 9.05 -7.02
N LYS A 231 -1.18 9.20 -5.70
CA LYS A 231 -0.60 8.25 -4.73
C LYS A 231 -1.22 6.85 -4.80
N ILE A 232 -2.49 6.74 -5.15
CA ILE A 232 -3.15 5.44 -5.37
C ILE A 232 -3.00 4.93 -6.82
N SER A 233 -2.32 5.68 -7.68
CA SER A 233 -2.14 5.38 -9.11
C SER A 233 -3.46 5.34 -9.89
N ALA A 234 -4.41 6.23 -9.58
CA ALA A 234 -5.66 6.34 -10.33
C ALA A 234 -5.48 7.12 -11.64
N VAL A 235 -6.23 6.75 -12.67
CA VAL A 235 -6.25 7.47 -13.96
C VAL A 235 -6.87 8.85 -13.79
N PRO A 236 -6.27 9.92 -14.38
CA PRO A 236 -5.16 9.91 -15.34
C PRO A 236 -3.76 9.96 -14.70
N PHE A 237 -3.63 9.98 -13.39
CA PHE A 237 -2.38 10.19 -12.66
C PHE A 237 -1.58 8.90 -12.39
N HIS A 238 -1.80 7.83 -13.17
CA HIS A 238 -1.26 6.48 -12.97
C HIS A 238 0.08 6.20 -13.65
N MET A 239 0.53 7.06 -14.57
CA MET A 239 1.63 6.76 -15.52
C MET A 239 2.97 6.42 -14.86
N TRP A 240 3.17 6.88 -13.62
CA TRP A 240 4.39 6.59 -12.88
C TRP A 240 4.49 5.13 -12.42
N ALA A 241 3.34 4.48 -12.14
CA ALA A 241 3.32 3.19 -11.45
C ALA A 241 3.87 2.03 -12.29
N PRO A 242 3.54 1.86 -13.58
CA PRO A 242 4.12 0.80 -14.40
C PRO A 242 5.65 0.92 -14.50
N ASP A 243 6.17 2.12 -14.69
CA ASP A 243 7.61 2.37 -14.86
C ASP A 243 8.35 2.19 -13.52
N ALA A 244 7.80 2.73 -12.42
CA ALA A 244 8.37 2.58 -11.08
C ALA A 244 8.37 1.11 -10.61
N TYR A 245 7.30 0.35 -10.88
CA TYR A 245 7.23 -1.06 -10.48
C TYR A 245 8.17 -1.94 -11.28
N GLU A 246 8.32 -1.67 -12.57
CA GLU A 246 9.24 -2.41 -13.43
C GLU A 246 10.71 -2.13 -13.08
N GLY A 247 11.08 -0.86 -12.85
CA GLY A 247 12.46 -0.46 -12.60
C GLY A 247 12.97 -0.66 -11.19
N ALA A 248 12.08 -0.71 -10.18
CA ALA A 248 12.47 -0.91 -8.78
C ALA A 248 12.97 -2.35 -8.51
N PRO A 249 13.82 -2.55 -7.48
CA PRO A 249 14.04 -3.89 -6.94
C PRO A 249 12.72 -4.59 -6.65
N THR A 250 12.57 -5.87 -7.04
CA THR A 250 11.26 -6.56 -6.96
C THR A 250 10.67 -6.59 -5.55
N THR A 251 11.51 -6.65 -4.52
CA THR A 251 11.10 -6.56 -3.11
C THR A 251 10.55 -5.17 -2.75
N ILE A 252 11.13 -4.10 -3.32
CA ILE A 252 10.61 -2.74 -3.17
C ILE A 252 9.32 -2.55 -3.96
N THR A 253 9.22 -3.14 -5.16
CA THR A 253 7.95 -3.15 -5.90
C THR A 253 6.82 -3.78 -5.08
N ALA A 254 7.10 -4.92 -4.41
CA ALA A 254 6.15 -5.58 -3.50
C ALA A 254 5.73 -4.65 -2.35
N TYR A 255 6.67 -3.93 -1.73
CA TYR A 255 6.40 -3.00 -0.63
C TYR A 255 5.63 -1.76 -1.08
N LEU A 256 6.05 -1.15 -2.19
CA LEU A 256 5.40 0.02 -2.79
C LEU A 256 3.97 -0.28 -3.23
N SER A 257 3.75 -1.45 -3.84
CA SER A 257 2.42 -1.84 -4.34
C SER A 257 1.42 -2.21 -3.24
N THR A 258 1.88 -2.48 -2.02
CA THR A 258 1.04 -2.93 -0.90
C THR A 258 0.99 -1.89 0.22
N ALA A 259 2.03 -1.72 1.02
CA ALA A 259 2.02 -0.84 2.18
C ALA A 259 1.84 0.63 1.81
N SER A 260 2.58 1.14 0.82
CA SER A 260 2.43 2.53 0.37
C SER A 260 1.02 2.79 -0.19
N LYS A 261 0.45 1.83 -0.92
CA LYS A 261 -0.93 1.95 -1.42
C LYS A 261 -1.94 1.92 -0.28
N ALA A 262 -1.78 1.05 0.69
CA ALA A 262 -2.62 1.01 1.89
C ALA A 262 -2.57 2.34 2.66
N ALA A 263 -1.37 2.91 2.86
CA ALA A 263 -1.18 4.21 3.50
C ALA A 263 -1.84 5.36 2.71
N SER A 264 -1.73 5.31 1.38
CA SER A 264 -2.37 6.28 0.49
C SER A 264 -3.90 6.20 0.57
N PHE A 265 -4.47 5.00 0.69
CA PHE A 265 -5.91 4.83 0.92
C PHE A 265 -6.33 5.27 2.32
N ALA A 266 -5.52 5.01 3.37
CA ALA A 266 -5.81 5.52 4.70
C ALA A 266 -5.89 7.06 4.69
N PHE A 267 -4.93 7.71 4.07
CA PHE A 267 -4.92 9.15 3.90
C PHE A 267 -6.12 9.66 3.09
N LEU A 268 -6.39 9.04 1.94
CA LEU A 268 -7.53 9.38 1.08
C LEU A 268 -8.86 9.28 1.83
N LEU A 269 -9.07 8.21 2.60
CA LEU A 269 -10.28 8.03 3.40
C LEU A 269 -10.43 9.12 4.47
N ARG A 270 -9.36 9.50 5.20
CA ARG A 270 -9.42 10.58 6.19
C ARG A 270 -9.81 11.93 5.57
N ILE A 271 -9.34 12.24 4.36
CA ILE A 271 -9.66 13.49 3.67
C ILE A 271 -11.07 13.48 3.07
N PHE A 272 -11.45 12.42 2.36
CA PHE A 272 -12.75 12.36 1.70
C PHE A 272 -13.93 12.15 2.65
N LEU A 273 -13.72 11.42 3.75
CA LEU A 273 -14.76 11.18 4.77
C LEU A 273 -14.75 12.22 5.90
N GLY A 274 -13.72 13.07 5.97
CA GLY A 274 -13.60 14.21 6.86
C GLY A 274 -13.87 15.53 6.11
N PRO A 275 -12.82 16.32 5.80
CA PRO A 275 -12.96 17.65 5.19
C PRO A 275 -13.81 17.71 3.92
N LEU A 276 -13.78 16.69 3.09
CA LEU A 276 -14.52 16.66 1.82
C LEU A 276 -15.89 15.95 1.92
N ALA A 277 -16.31 15.50 3.10
CA ALA A 277 -17.56 14.74 3.25
C ALA A 277 -18.79 15.55 2.84
N SER A 278 -18.87 16.82 3.23
CA SER A 278 -20.01 17.71 2.93
C SER A 278 -20.12 18.09 1.45
N VAL A 279 -19.01 18.02 0.71
CA VAL A 279 -18.96 18.35 -0.72
C VAL A 279 -19.05 17.11 -1.63
N ARG A 280 -19.56 16.01 -1.10
CA ARG A 280 -19.78 14.76 -1.84
C ARG A 280 -20.52 14.94 -3.16
N PRO A 281 -21.58 15.75 -3.27
CA PRO A 281 -22.28 15.96 -4.55
C PRO A 281 -21.36 16.46 -5.68
N ALA A 282 -20.29 17.19 -5.35
CA ALA A 282 -19.34 17.70 -6.33
C ALA A 282 -18.28 16.66 -6.72
N TRP A 283 -17.74 15.85 -5.78
CA TRP A 283 -16.68 14.90 -6.11
C TRP A 283 -17.15 13.52 -6.53
N GLU A 284 -18.36 13.08 -6.15
CA GLU A 284 -18.85 11.73 -6.46
C GLU A 284 -18.90 11.44 -7.96
N PRO A 285 -19.47 12.31 -8.83
CA PRO A 285 -19.47 12.08 -10.28
C PRO A 285 -18.07 12.02 -10.88
N LEU A 286 -17.15 12.84 -10.36
CA LEU A 286 -15.76 12.85 -10.81
C LEU A 286 -15.05 11.55 -10.43
N LEU A 287 -15.23 11.07 -9.20
CA LEU A 287 -14.64 9.81 -8.75
C LEU A 287 -15.24 8.59 -9.47
N ILE A 288 -16.53 8.62 -9.84
CA ILE A 288 -17.14 7.58 -10.69
C ILE A 288 -16.40 7.50 -12.03
N ALA A 289 -16.20 8.65 -12.69
CA ALA A 289 -15.48 8.69 -13.96
C ALA A 289 -14.02 8.20 -13.81
N VAL A 290 -13.33 8.64 -12.76
CA VAL A 290 -11.96 8.21 -12.42
C VAL A 290 -11.91 6.71 -12.14
N ALA A 291 -12.82 6.15 -11.36
CA ALA A 291 -12.85 4.72 -11.03
C ALA A 291 -13.07 3.86 -12.28
N ILE A 292 -14.03 4.23 -13.15
CA ILE A 292 -14.27 3.54 -14.42
C ILE A 292 -13.03 3.61 -15.31
N ALA A 293 -12.45 4.80 -15.50
CA ALA A 293 -11.24 4.98 -16.31
C ALA A 293 -10.05 4.17 -15.74
N THR A 294 -9.91 4.12 -14.42
CA THR A 294 -8.85 3.38 -13.73
C THR A 294 -9.00 1.87 -13.92
N MET A 295 -10.20 1.33 -13.79
CA MET A 295 -10.48 -0.08 -14.08
C MET A 295 -10.27 -0.39 -15.57
N THR A 296 -10.72 0.49 -16.46
CA THR A 296 -10.58 0.30 -17.91
C THR A 296 -9.11 0.22 -18.33
N ILE A 297 -8.35 1.27 -18.04
CA ILE A 297 -6.95 1.36 -18.47
C ILE A 297 -6.11 0.29 -17.76
N GLY A 298 -6.32 0.08 -16.45
CA GLY A 298 -5.61 -0.94 -15.69
C GLY A 298 -5.80 -2.34 -16.28
N ASN A 299 -7.02 -2.74 -16.60
CA ASN A 299 -7.30 -4.06 -17.16
C ASN A 299 -6.85 -4.20 -18.62
N LEU A 300 -7.16 -3.23 -19.47
CA LEU A 300 -6.82 -3.33 -20.89
C LEU A 300 -5.31 -3.30 -21.12
N ALA A 301 -4.59 -2.43 -20.42
CA ALA A 301 -3.15 -2.34 -20.54
C ALA A 301 -2.43 -3.59 -19.98
N ALA A 302 -2.97 -4.24 -18.94
CA ALA A 302 -2.41 -5.49 -18.40
C ALA A 302 -2.40 -6.64 -19.42
N ILE A 303 -3.37 -6.68 -20.34
CA ILE A 303 -3.46 -7.74 -21.38
C ILE A 303 -2.22 -7.77 -22.27
N THR A 304 -1.64 -6.63 -22.61
CA THR A 304 -0.56 -6.52 -23.59
C THR A 304 0.85 -6.62 -22.99
N GLN A 305 0.96 -6.69 -21.64
CA GLN A 305 2.28 -6.69 -21.00
C GLN A 305 2.97 -8.06 -21.11
N SER A 306 4.26 -8.03 -21.45
CA SER A 306 5.16 -9.18 -21.40
C SER A 306 5.96 -9.26 -20.10
N ASN A 307 6.24 -8.12 -19.45
CA ASN A 307 6.91 -8.07 -18.17
C ASN A 307 5.90 -8.28 -17.02
N ILE A 308 6.21 -9.23 -16.11
CA ILE A 308 5.31 -9.61 -14.99
C ILE A 308 5.10 -8.45 -14.03
N LYS A 309 6.17 -7.71 -13.67
CA LYS A 309 6.06 -6.58 -12.73
C LYS A 309 5.18 -5.48 -13.31
N ARG A 310 5.30 -5.22 -14.60
CA ARG A 310 4.48 -4.24 -15.31
C ARG A 310 3.02 -4.70 -15.43
N LEU A 311 2.80 -5.99 -15.69
CA LEU A 311 1.47 -6.58 -15.68
C LEU A 311 0.80 -6.43 -14.29
N LEU A 312 1.52 -6.79 -13.22
CA LEU A 312 1.03 -6.63 -11.85
C LEU A 312 0.86 -5.15 -11.45
N ALA A 313 1.62 -4.21 -12.04
CA ALA A 313 1.42 -2.78 -11.86
C ALA A 313 0.07 -2.32 -12.45
N TYR A 314 -0.25 -2.71 -13.67
CA TYR A 314 -1.54 -2.40 -14.27
C TYR A 314 -2.71 -3.10 -13.55
N SER A 315 -2.50 -4.33 -13.11
CA SER A 315 -3.42 -5.01 -12.18
C SER A 315 -3.63 -4.17 -10.92
N SER A 316 -2.56 -3.67 -10.30
CA SER A 316 -2.62 -2.81 -9.11
C SER A 316 -3.39 -1.50 -9.34
N ILE A 317 -3.29 -0.92 -10.54
CA ILE A 317 -4.10 0.23 -10.97
C ILE A 317 -5.58 -0.15 -11.00
N SER A 318 -5.92 -1.27 -11.64
CA SER A 318 -7.31 -1.77 -11.68
C SER A 318 -7.87 -2.00 -10.26
N HIS A 319 -7.08 -2.61 -9.36
CA HIS A 319 -7.47 -2.82 -7.97
C HIS A 319 -7.74 -1.51 -7.21
N ALA A 320 -6.97 -0.44 -7.47
CA ALA A 320 -7.27 0.89 -6.93
C ALA A 320 -8.63 1.40 -7.40
N GLY A 321 -8.98 1.16 -8.67
CA GLY A 321 -10.31 1.47 -9.19
C GLY A 321 -11.44 0.76 -8.43
N TYR A 322 -11.30 -0.54 -8.15
CA TYR A 322 -12.28 -1.25 -7.32
C TYR A 322 -12.40 -0.68 -5.90
N MET A 323 -11.28 -0.35 -5.26
CA MET A 323 -11.31 0.24 -3.92
C MET A 323 -11.97 1.62 -3.90
N LEU A 324 -11.80 2.44 -4.95
CA LEU A 324 -12.51 3.71 -5.10
C LEU A 324 -14.04 3.55 -5.12
N LEU A 325 -14.57 2.44 -5.64
CA LEU A 325 -16.00 2.17 -5.62
C LEU A 325 -16.57 2.10 -4.20
N GLY A 326 -15.80 1.56 -3.25
CA GLY A 326 -16.21 1.54 -1.84
C GLY A 326 -16.29 2.95 -1.22
N LEU A 327 -15.39 3.87 -1.62
CA LEU A 327 -15.48 5.28 -1.23
C LEU A 327 -16.68 5.98 -1.87
N ILE A 328 -16.95 5.72 -3.15
CA ILE A 328 -18.10 6.26 -3.87
C ILE A 328 -19.40 5.84 -3.19
N ALA A 329 -19.54 4.57 -2.79
CA ALA A 329 -20.67 4.10 -2.00
C ALA A 329 -20.80 4.90 -0.69
N GLY A 330 -19.70 5.18 0.01
CA GLY A 330 -19.64 6.08 1.16
C GLY A 330 -20.42 5.61 2.40
N ASN A 331 -20.92 4.37 2.40
CA ASN A 331 -21.59 3.75 3.54
C ASN A 331 -20.62 2.87 4.36
N ALA A 332 -21.05 2.43 5.53
CA ALA A 332 -20.23 1.59 6.41
C ALA A 332 -19.79 0.28 5.72
N THR A 333 -20.63 -0.31 4.87
CA THR A 333 -20.31 -1.51 4.09
C THR A 333 -19.18 -1.24 3.09
N GLY A 334 -19.18 -0.08 2.43
CA GLY A 334 -18.14 0.33 1.48
C GLY A 334 -16.79 0.55 2.16
N ILE A 335 -16.77 1.26 3.30
CA ILE A 335 -15.55 1.51 4.07
C ILE A 335 -14.98 0.19 4.61
N LYS A 336 -15.85 -0.68 5.16
CA LYS A 336 -15.47 -2.05 5.56
C LYS A 336 -14.92 -2.83 4.36
N GLY A 337 -15.57 -2.72 3.19
CA GLY A 337 -15.13 -3.35 1.95
C GLY A 337 -13.72 -2.92 1.53
N ILE A 338 -13.40 -1.62 1.60
CA ILE A 338 -12.05 -1.09 1.33
C ILE A 338 -11.04 -1.68 2.30
N SER A 339 -11.33 -1.70 3.61
CA SER A 339 -10.44 -2.21 4.64
C SER A 339 -10.15 -3.70 4.45
N VAL A 340 -11.18 -4.53 4.24
CA VAL A 340 -11.02 -5.94 3.91
C VAL A 340 -10.20 -6.12 2.63
N TYR A 341 -10.48 -5.32 1.60
CA TYR A 341 -9.77 -5.38 0.34
C TYR A 341 -8.27 -5.10 0.50
N ILE A 342 -7.91 -4.04 1.22
CA ILE A 342 -6.52 -3.67 1.49
C ILE A 342 -5.79 -4.76 2.27
N LEU A 343 -6.43 -5.31 3.31
CA LEU A 343 -5.86 -6.43 4.10
C LEU A 343 -5.53 -7.63 3.20
N VAL A 344 -6.49 -8.05 2.41
CA VAL A 344 -6.37 -9.20 1.51
C VAL A 344 -5.37 -8.91 0.39
N TYR A 345 -5.46 -7.71 -0.19
CA TYR A 345 -4.57 -7.26 -1.26
C TYR A 345 -3.11 -7.29 -0.82
N THR A 346 -2.84 -6.93 0.43
CA THR A 346 -1.48 -7.00 0.99
C THR A 346 -0.90 -8.41 0.86
N PHE A 347 -1.62 -9.45 1.27
CA PHE A 347 -1.10 -10.82 1.21
C PHE A 347 -1.03 -11.39 -0.21
N MET A 348 -2.10 -11.24 -1.01
CA MET A 348 -2.13 -11.81 -2.35
C MET A 348 -1.15 -11.13 -3.30
N ASN A 349 -1.00 -9.83 -3.20
CA ASN A 349 -0.10 -9.08 -4.07
C ASN A 349 1.38 -9.22 -3.64
N LEU A 350 1.67 -9.14 -2.31
CA LEU A 350 2.99 -9.51 -1.80
C LEU A 350 3.36 -10.91 -2.28
N GLY A 351 2.48 -11.90 -2.07
CA GLY A 351 2.74 -13.27 -2.46
C GLY A 351 3.07 -13.43 -3.95
N ALA A 352 2.33 -12.75 -4.83
CA ALA A 352 2.60 -12.78 -6.26
C ALA A 352 4.00 -12.22 -6.59
N PHE A 353 4.37 -11.05 -6.03
CA PHE A 353 5.71 -10.49 -6.22
C PHE A 353 6.81 -11.34 -5.58
N LEU A 354 6.55 -12.02 -4.45
CA LEU A 354 7.52 -12.91 -3.84
C LEU A 354 7.82 -14.16 -4.70
N VAL A 355 6.85 -14.63 -5.50
CA VAL A 355 7.13 -15.66 -6.51
C VAL A 355 8.05 -15.10 -7.60
N VAL A 356 7.84 -13.85 -8.05
CA VAL A 356 8.73 -13.18 -9.01
C VAL A 356 10.14 -13.02 -8.41
N VAL A 357 10.26 -12.66 -7.13
CA VAL A 357 11.56 -12.65 -6.42
C VAL A 357 12.25 -14.02 -6.46
N ALA A 358 11.49 -15.12 -6.35
CA ALA A 358 12.03 -16.47 -6.43
C ALA A 358 12.63 -16.81 -7.80
N LEU A 359 12.15 -16.19 -8.88
CA LEU A 359 12.68 -16.36 -10.24
C LEU A 359 14.01 -15.63 -10.44
N ARG A 360 14.31 -14.59 -9.64
CA ARG A 360 15.55 -13.81 -9.75
C ARG A 360 16.76 -14.65 -9.36
N ARG A 361 17.80 -14.62 -10.20
CA ARG A 361 19.09 -15.32 -9.99
C ARG A 361 20.24 -14.47 -10.52
N LYS A 362 21.43 -14.80 -10.12
CA LYS A 362 22.64 -14.14 -10.64
C LYS A 362 22.72 -14.30 -12.17
N GLY A 363 22.65 -13.17 -12.88
CA GLY A 363 22.65 -13.13 -14.34
C GLY A 363 21.31 -13.39 -15.04
N ILE A 364 20.22 -13.67 -14.27
CA ILE A 364 18.87 -13.89 -14.83
C ILE A 364 17.88 -13.00 -14.09
N ILE A 365 17.25 -12.11 -14.84
CA ILE A 365 16.31 -11.14 -14.29
C ILE A 365 15.02 -11.82 -13.82
N GLY A 366 14.46 -12.76 -14.60
CA GLY A 366 13.28 -13.56 -14.20
C GLY A 366 12.00 -12.73 -14.08
N GLU A 367 11.84 -11.69 -14.92
CA GLU A 367 10.72 -10.75 -14.83
C GLU A 367 9.74 -10.83 -16.01
N ASP A 368 10.05 -11.64 -17.03
CA ASP A 368 9.17 -11.82 -18.18
C ASP A 368 8.17 -12.96 -17.96
N VAL A 369 7.01 -12.87 -18.62
CA VAL A 369 5.96 -13.90 -18.55
C VAL A 369 6.48 -15.27 -18.96
N ASP A 370 7.42 -15.30 -19.91
CA ASP A 370 8.05 -16.53 -20.39
C ASP A 370 8.96 -17.18 -19.34
N ASP A 371 9.49 -16.42 -18.38
CA ASP A 371 10.26 -16.96 -17.25
C ASP A 371 9.42 -17.84 -16.30
N LEU A 372 8.09 -17.63 -16.30
CA LEU A 372 7.13 -18.48 -15.59
C LEU A 372 6.85 -19.80 -16.33
N SER A 373 7.23 -19.95 -17.62
CA SER A 373 6.88 -21.13 -18.40
C SER A 373 7.40 -22.41 -17.78
N GLY A 374 6.51 -23.40 -17.63
CA GLY A 374 6.82 -24.68 -17.04
C GLY A 374 7.19 -24.65 -15.56
N LEU A 375 6.84 -23.59 -14.82
CA LEU A 375 7.14 -23.47 -13.37
C LEU A 375 6.60 -24.66 -12.58
N MET A 376 5.48 -25.23 -12.98
CA MET A 376 4.91 -26.43 -12.36
C MET A 376 5.86 -27.63 -12.42
N HIS A 377 6.59 -27.80 -13.51
CA HIS A 377 7.58 -28.86 -13.67
C HIS A 377 8.89 -28.60 -12.91
N LYS A 378 9.28 -27.31 -12.77
CA LYS A 378 10.52 -26.91 -12.08
C LYS A 378 10.37 -26.85 -10.57
N SER A 379 9.26 -26.25 -10.11
CA SER A 379 9.02 -25.95 -8.69
C SER A 379 7.51 -25.90 -8.42
N PRO A 380 6.85 -27.06 -8.26
CA PRO A 380 5.40 -27.15 -8.13
C PRO A 380 4.84 -26.28 -6.98
N GLY A 381 5.54 -26.18 -5.85
CA GLY A 381 5.12 -25.36 -4.72
C GLY A 381 4.98 -23.87 -5.06
N TYR A 382 5.92 -23.31 -5.82
CA TYR A 382 5.84 -21.90 -6.25
C TYR A 382 4.75 -21.71 -7.30
N ALA A 383 4.55 -22.67 -8.21
CA ALA A 383 3.49 -22.61 -9.21
C ALA A 383 2.09 -22.66 -8.56
N VAL A 384 1.89 -23.52 -7.57
CA VAL A 384 0.61 -23.60 -6.83
C VAL A 384 0.37 -22.33 -6.00
N LEU A 385 1.38 -21.80 -5.32
CA LEU A 385 1.23 -20.56 -4.57
C LEU A 385 0.91 -19.39 -5.51
N MET A 386 1.59 -19.27 -6.65
CA MET A 386 1.28 -18.23 -7.64
C MET A 386 -0.15 -18.39 -8.18
N LEU A 387 -0.61 -19.62 -8.44
CA LEU A 387 -2.00 -19.89 -8.81
C LEU A 387 -2.97 -19.36 -7.75
N VAL A 388 -2.75 -19.65 -6.47
CA VAL A 388 -3.58 -19.15 -5.36
C VAL A 388 -3.64 -17.63 -5.34
N PHE A 389 -2.49 -16.95 -5.50
CA PHE A 389 -2.45 -15.50 -5.53
C PHE A 389 -3.17 -14.93 -6.75
N LEU A 390 -2.98 -15.49 -7.93
CA LEU A 390 -3.64 -15.05 -9.16
C LEU A 390 -5.16 -15.27 -9.13
N LEU A 391 -5.62 -16.41 -8.58
CA LEU A 391 -7.05 -16.65 -8.35
C LEU A 391 -7.65 -15.65 -7.37
N SER A 392 -6.89 -15.28 -6.33
CA SER A 392 -7.31 -14.28 -5.37
C SER A 392 -7.36 -12.87 -5.98
N LEU A 393 -6.36 -12.49 -6.77
CA LEU A 393 -6.37 -11.22 -7.52
C LEU A 393 -7.55 -11.16 -8.51
N ALA A 394 -7.86 -12.27 -9.17
CA ALA A 394 -9.05 -12.39 -10.02
C ALA A 394 -10.36 -12.27 -9.21
N GLY A 395 -10.36 -12.64 -7.93
CA GLY A 395 -11.54 -12.64 -7.06
C GLY A 395 -12.37 -13.90 -7.20
N ILE A 396 -11.73 -15.06 -7.35
CA ILE A 396 -12.39 -16.36 -7.48
C ILE A 396 -12.53 -17.02 -6.09
N PRO A 397 -13.75 -17.44 -5.67
CA PRO A 397 -13.93 -18.22 -4.44
C PRO A 397 -13.12 -19.55 -4.50
N PRO A 398 -12.63 -20.08 -3.37
CA PRO A 398 -12.77 -19.64 -1.99
C PRO A 398 -11.61 -18.71 -1.51
N THR A 399 -11.00 -17.94 -2.39
CA THR A 399 -9.87 -17.08 -2.03
C THR A 399 -10.32 -15.74 -1.43
N ALA A 400 -9.45 -15.12 -0.67
CA ALA A 400 -9.72 -13.90 0.07
C ALA A 400 -10.09 -12.70 -0.82
N GLY A 401 -9.55 -12.60 -2.05
CA GLY A 401 -9.84 -11.49 -2.98
C GLY A 401 -11.31 -11.41 -3.40
N PHE A 402 -12.03 -12.54 -3.37
CA PHE A 402 -13.46 -12.56 -3.58
C PHE A 402 -14.20 -11.72 -2.52
N LEU A 403 -13.83 -11.86 -1.25
CA LEU A 403 -14.49 -11.13 -0.16
C LEU A 403 -14.34 -9.62 -0.29
N GLY A 404 -13.15 -9.14 -0.63
CA GLY A 404 -12.93 -7.71 -0.83
C GLY A 404 -13.86 -7.14 -1.92
N LYS A 405 -13.93 -7.82 -3.07
CA LYS A 405 -14.83 -7.42 -4.16
C LYS A 405 -16.30 -7.55 -3.77
N TYR A 406 -16.68 -8.61 -3.07
CA TYR A 406 -18.04 -8.85 -2.62
C TYR A 406 -18.58 -7.70 -1.76
N TYR A 407 -17.84 -7.26 -0.73
CA TYR A 407 -18.29 -6.15 0.12
C TYR A 407 -18.38 -4.83 -0.62
N ILE A 408 -17.47 -4.56 -1.56
CA ILE A 408 -17.53 -3.36 -2.39
C ILE A 408 -18.77 -3.41 -3.31
N PHE A 409 -19.04 -4.53 -3.96
CA PHE A 409 -20.22 -4.66 -4.82
C PHE A 409 -21.52 -4.60 -4.03
N LEU A 410 -21.55 -5.23 -2.85
CA LEU A 410 -22.68 -5.13 -1.93
C LEU A 410 -22.98 -3.68 -1.57
N SER A 411 -21.93 -2.90 -1.24
CA SER A 411 -22.08 -1.49 -0.88
C SER A 411 -22.66 -0.63 -2.03
N LEU A 412 -22.27 -0.92 -3.28
CA LEU A 412 -22.83 -0.26 -4.45
C LEU A 412 -24.32 -0.58 -4.67
N ILE A 413 -24.71 -1.83 -4.39
CA ILE A 413 -26.12 -2.26 -4.47
C ILE A 413 -26.94 -1.58 -3.38
N GLU A 414 -26.43 -1.54 -2.13
CA GLU A 414 -27.08 -0.86 -1.00
C GLU A 414 -27.31 0.64 -1.25
N THR A 415 -26.43 1.29 -2.03
CA THR A 415 -26.50 2.72 -2.34
C THR A 415 -27.13 3.03 -3.69
N GLY A 416 -27.67 2.03 -4.40
CA GLY A 416 -28.38 2.22 -5.67
C GLY A 416 -27.47 2.40 -6.89
N HIS A 417 -26.17 2.20 -6.77
CA HIS A 417 -25.19 2.32 -7.88
C HIS A 417 -25.11 1.04 -8.73
N TYR A 418 -26.27 0.49 -9.13
CA TYR A 418 -26.35 -0.81 -9.83
C TYR A 418 -25.53 -0.87 -11.11
N MET A 419 -25.58 0.19 -11.95
CA MET A 419 -24.82 0.23 -13.22
C MET A 419 -23.31 0.19 -12.98
N LEU A 420 -22.83 0.84 -11.91
CA LEU A 420 -21.43 0.84 -11.56
C LEU A 420 -20.98 -0.56 -11.09
N ALA A 421 -21.83 -1.28 -10.35
CA ALA A 421 -21.59 -2.66 -9.95
C ALA A 421 -21.52 -3.60 -11.17
N VAL A 422 -22.41 -3.42 -12.17
CA VAL A 422 -22.36 -4.19 -13.43
C VAL A 422 -21.08 -3.93 -14.20
N VAL A 423 -20.70 -2.66 -14.38
CA VAL A 423 -19.43 -2.28 -15.06
C VAL A 423 -18.22 -2.88 -14.35
N ALA A 424 -18.16 -2.79 -13.02
CA ALA A 424 -17.10 -3.38 -12.23
C ALA A 424 -17.02 -4.90 -12.40
N THR A 425 -18.16 -5.60 -12.44
CA THR A 425 -18.21 -7.06 -12.66
C THR A 425 -17.69 -7.44 -14.04
N LEU A 426 -17.98 -6.67 -15.08
CA LEU A 426 -17.44 -6.91 -16.42
C LEU A 426 -15.90 -6.80 -16.43
N TYR A 427 -15.32 -5.85 -15.70
CA TYR A 427 -13.86 -5.74 -15.60
C TYR A 427 -13.23 -6.89 -14.79
N VAL A 428 -13.95 -7.53 -13.86
CA VAL A 428 -13.48 -8.78 -13.24
C VAL A 428 -13.28 -9.87 -14.30
N ALA A 429 -14.23 -10.01 -15.24
CA ALA A 429 -14.10 -10.98 -16.33
C ALA A 429 -12.88 -10.70 -17.22
N VAL A 430 -12.60 -9.42 -17.52
CA VAL A 430 -11.39 -9.03 -18.27
C VAL A 430 -10.13 -9.37 -17.46
N ALA A 431 -10.13 -9.16 -16.14
CA ALA A 431 -9.00 -9.48 -15.29
C ALA A 431 -8.67 -10.97 -15.28
N ILE A 432 -9.67 -11.83 -15.27
CA ILE A 432 -9.51 -13.29 -15.34
C ILE A 432 -8.65 -13.67 -16.56
N TYR A 433 -8.86 -13.04 -17.71
CA TYR A 433 -8.14 -13.37 -18.94
C TYR A 433 -6.62 -13.24 -18.81
N TYR A 434 -6.09 -12.10 -18.33
CA TYR A 434 -4.64 -11.94 -18.25
C TYR A 434 -4.01 -12.72 -17.09
N TYR A 435 -4.74 -12.97 -16.00
CA TYR A 435 -4.24 -13.85 -14.95
C TYR A 435 -4.18 -15.31 -15.41
N PHE A 436 -5.20 -15.79 -16.15
CA PHE A 436 -5.17 -17.14 -16.70
C PHE A 436 -4.10 -17.32 -17.78
N ARG A 437 -3.71 -16.26 -18.49
CA ARG A 437 -2.54 -16.31 -19.38
C ARG A 437 -1.27 -16.70 -18.61
N LEU A 438 -1.04 -16.12 -17.42
CA LEU A 438 0.09 -16.50 -16.55
C LEU A 438 -0.06 -17.95 -16.06
N VAL A 439 -1.25 -18.35 -15.62
CA VAL A 439 -1.52 -19.73 -15.19
C VAL A 439 -1.23 -20.71 -16.32
N ARG A 440 -1.69 -20.44 -17.53
CA ARG A 440 -1.42 -21.27 -18.70
C ARG A 440 0.09 -21.42 -18.95
N SER A 441 0.84 -20.32 -18.91
CA SER A 441 2.31 -20.37 -19.07
C SER A 441 2.95 -21.26 -18.02
N MET A 442 2.56 -21.16 -16.75
CA MET A 442 3.15 -21.93 -15.65
C MET A 442 2.86 -23.43 -15.75
N PHE A 443 1.64 -23.82 -16.17
CA PHE A 443 1.17 -25.23 -16.11
C PHE A 443 1.28 -25.98 -17.43
N VAL A 444 1.14 -25.29 -18.56
CA VAL A 444 1.12 -25.90 -19.91
C VAL A 444 2.38 -25.59 -20.70
N GLY A 445 3.05 -24.47 -20.39
CA GLY A 445 4.28 -24.07 -21.07
C GLY A 445 5.43 -25.04 -20.82
N GLU A 446 6.32 -25.16 -21.80
CA GLU A 446 7.57 -25.89 -21.63
C GLU A 446 8.58 -25.05 -20.85
N ALA A 447 9.37 -25.70 -19.99
CA ALA A 447 10.38 -25.06 -19.20
C ALA A 447 11.54 -24.58 -20.10
N THR A 448 11.63 -23.30 -20.37
CA THR A 448 12.72 -22.66 -21.14
C THR A 448 14.08 -22.83 -20.48
N GLU A 449 14.13 -22.94 -19.16
CA GLU A 449 15.34 -23.14 -18.38
C GLU A 449 15.21 -24.27 -17.37
N LYS A 450 16.23 -25.11 -17.23
CA LYS A 450 16.26 -26.25 -16.29
C LYS A 450 16.82 -25.88 -14.88
N ALA A 451 17.35 -24.67 -14.72
CA ALA A 451 17.98 -24.29 -13.45
C ALA A 451 16.95 -24.13 -12.31
N PRO A 452 17.28 -24.52 -11.07
CA PRO A 452 16.36 -24.47 -9.94
C PRO A 452 16.02 -23.02 -9.55
N VAL A 453 14.82 -22.81 -9.02
CA VAL A 453 14.34 -21.53 -8.52
C VAL A 453 15.11 -21.13 -7.25
N THR A 454 15.36 -19.84 -7.07
CA THR A 454 16.00 -19.32 -5.83
C THR A 454 15.13 -19.63 -4.62
N SER A 455 15.74 -20.20 -3.59
CA SER A 455 15.06 -20.55 -2.35
C SER A 455 15.87 -20.11 -1.15
N SER A 456 15.22 -19.46 -0.19
CA SER A 456 15.74 -19.17 1.14
C SER A 456 14.68 -19.47 2.19
N VAL A 457 15.09 -19.67 3.44
CA VAL A 457 14.15 -19.93 4.55
C VAL A 457 13.16 -18.76 4.68
N GLY A 458 13.68 -17.52 4.64
CA GLY A 458 12.85 -16.31 4.74
C GLY A 458 11.82 -16.19 3.59
N LEU A 459 12.24 -16.47 2.36
CA LEU A 459 11.32 -16.43 1.20
C LEU A 459 10.24 -17.52 1.30
N ARG A 460 10.62 -18.75 1.71
CA ARG A 460 9.64 -19.84 1.90
C ARG A 460 8.63 -19.51 3.00
N PHE A 461 9.11 -18.97 4.12
CA PHE A 461 8.24 -18.53 5.21
C PHE A 461 7.27 -17.43 4.76
N ALA A 462 7.78 -16.39 4.09
CA ALA A 462 6.98 -15.27 3.60
C ALA A 462 5.90 -15.71 2.59
N LEU A 463 6.26 -16.59 1.65
CA LEU A 463 5.34 -17.17 0.67
C LEU A 463 4.28 -18.06 1.33
N ALA A 464 4.68 -18.92 2.27
CA ALA A 464 3.76 -19.78 3.01
C ALA A 464 2.79 -18.93 3.84
N ALA A 465 3.28 -17.93 4.57
CA ALA A 465 2.44 -17.02 5.35
C ALA A 465 1.45 -16.26 4.45
N SER A 466 1.91 -15.71 3.32
CA SER A 466 1.03 -15.01 2.37
C SER A 466 -0.03 -15.96 1.76
N GLY A 467 0.36 -17.17 1.37
CA GLY A 467 -0.55 -18.18 0.81
C GLY A 467 -1.59 -18.66 1.82
N ILE A 468 -1.14 -18.99 3.04
CA ILE A 468 -2.04 -19.40 4.13
C ILE A 468 -3.04 -18.28 4.44
N MET A 469 -2.59 -17.02 4.58
CA MET A 469 -3.46 -15.89 4.86
C MET A 469 -4.46 -15.65 3.72
N THR A 470 -4.04 -15.79 2.46
CA THR A 470 -4.91 -15.65 1.30
C THR A 470 -6.03 -16.70 1.29
N LEU A 471 -5.77 -17.93 1.72
CA LEU A 471 -6.78 -18.97 1.82
C LEU A 471 -7.60 -18.86 3.11
N LEU A 472 -6.93 -18.60 4.24
CA LEU A 472 -7.58 -18.54 5.56
C LEU A 472 -8.63 -17.43 5.61
N VAL A 473 -8.32 -16.23 5.13
CA VAL A 473 -9.28 -15.12 5.07
C VAL A 473 -10.45 -15.46 4.14
N GLY A 474 -10.20 -16.21 3.06
CA GLY A 474 -11.26 -16.63 2.14
C GLY A 474 -12.21 -17.68 2.72
N ILE A 475 -11.67 -18.64 3.50
CA ILE A 475 -12.44 -19.77 4.05
C ILE A 475 -13.07 -19.43 5.40
N TYR A 476 -12.35 -18.69 6.26
CA TYR A 476 -12.79 -18.30 7.59
C TYR A 476 -12.66 -16.79 7.80
N PRO A 477 -13.57 -15.99 7.19
CA PRO A 477 -13.44 -14.54 7.11
C PRO A 477 -13.73 -13.80 8.42
N GLU A 478 -14.52 -14.38 9.33
CA GLU A 478 -15.14 -13.68 10.47
C GLU A 478 -14.15 -12.87 11.32
N PRO A 479 -12.99 -13.41 11.79
CA PRO A 479 -12.05 -12.65 12.60
C PRO A 479 -11.49 -11.42 11.86
N PHE A 480 -11.27 -11.56 10.56
CA PHE A 480 -10.72 -10.49 9.72
C PHE A 480 -11.77 -9.42 9.39
N LEU A 481 -13.02 -9.82 9.23
CA LEU A 481 -14.15 -8.92 9.07
C LEU A 481 -14.39 -8.08 10.33
N GLN A 482 -14.30 -8.70 11.51
CA GLN A 482 -14.38 -8.00 12.79
C GLN A 482 -13.21 -7.03 12.98
N PHE A 483 -12.01 -7.43 12.60
CA PHE A 483 -10.83 -6.54 12.62
C PHE A 483 -11.00 -5.35 11.67
N ALA A 484 -11.47 -5.58 10.44
CA ALA A 484 -11.77 -4.53 9.49
C ALA A 484 -12.94 -3.63 9.95
N GLN A 485 -13.91 -4.17 10.67
CA GLN A 485 -15.03 -3.38 11.18
C GLN A 485 -14.60 -2.38 12.27
N ARG A 486 -13.54 -2.68 13.02
CA ARG A 486 -12.94 -1.75 13.99
C ARG A 486 -12.24 -0.56 13.31
N SER A 487 -11.93 -0.67 12.02
CA SER A 487 -11.32 0.40 11.21
C SER A 487 -12.32 1.40 10.64
N LEU A 488 -13.60 1.31 10.99
CA LEU A 488 -14.56 2.32 10.55
C LEU A 488 -14.24 3.66 11.23
N LEU A 489 -14.05 4.69 10.41
CA LEU A 489 -13.96 6.07 10.88
C LEU A 489 -15.31 6.45 11.50
N LYS A 490 -15.30 6.91 12.74
CA LYS A 490 -16.48 7.40 13.46
C LYS A 490 -16.64 8.88 13.26
#